data_451fbcfb54b36689e7a57e35140359f6
#
_entry.id   451fbcfb54b36689e7a57e35140359f6
#
_cell.length_a   1.000
_cell.length_b   1.000
_cell.length_c   1.000
_cell.angle_alpha   90.00
_cell.angle_beta   90.00
_cell.angle_gamma   90.00
#
_symmetry.space_group_name_H-M   'P 1'
#
loop_
_entity.id
_entity.type
_entity.pdbx_description
1 polymer ?
#
loop_
_entity_poly.entity_id
_entity_poly.type
_entity_poly.pdbx_seq_one_letter_code
_entity_poly.pdbx_strand_id
1 'polypeptide(L)'
;MHWRLSKCLVLFYICLSSSLVLSHEINIDGKLDDPAWKNADEYTKYYESLPFTLNEPKDFQKVLILEDEKGIYIGFINKQDKDTIRANKHERDDEMANADKAGLAIDFDGDGLAAYSFNVSAGGSIADGIYRNENEVNYDWDADWKSGVFIDEDYWYAEMFIPWSIAPMKAVSGEFREVKLSFWRLLAAEWRVNTTIKGNPRQEKFISLFHPYKFKNYSVSKID
;
A
#
# COMPACT_ATOMS: atom_id res chain seq x y z
N MET A 1 -26.30 -39.56 -65.77
CA MET A 1 -25.09 -39.59 -64.96
C MET A 1 -25.12 -38.35 -64.08
N HIS A 2 -25.72 -38.46 -62.88
CA HIS A 2 -25.94 -37.33 -61.97
C HIS A 2 -24.99 -37.44 -60.77
N TRP A 3 -24.08 -36.48 -60.64
CA TRP A 3 -23.15 -36.38 -59.52
C TRP A 3 -23.74 -35.45 -58.46
N ARG A 4 -24.06 -36.03 -57.33
CA ARG A 4 -24.51 -35.24 -56.14
C ARG A 4 -23.30 -34.76 -55.35
N LEU A 5 -23.06 -33.47 -55.30
CA LEU A 5 -22.15 -32.81 -54.39
C LEU A 5 -22.77 -32.74 -53.00
N SER A 6 -22.18 -33.50 -52.09
CA SER A 6 -22.49 -33.42 -50.62
C SER A 6 -21.74 -32.24 -50.03
N LYS A 7 -22.49 -31.23 -49.55
CA LYS A 7 -21.90 -30.12 -48.78
C LYS A 7 -21.72 -30.56 -47.34
N CYS A 8 -20.46 -30.81 -46.91
CA CYS A 8 -20.12 -30.94 -45.50
C CYS A 8 -20.12 -29.55 -44.87
N LEU A 9 -21.09 -29.34 -43.97
CA LEU A 9 -21.14 -28.15 -43.10
C LEU A 9 -20.23 -28.43 -41.87
N VAL A 10 -19.07 -27.81 -41.85
CA VAL A 10 -18.17 -27.86 -40.66
C VAL A 10 -18.66 -26.75 -39.73
N LEU A 11 -19.34 -27.13 -38.64
CA LEU A 11 -19.64 -26.25 -37.53
C LEU A 11 -18.35 -26.01 -36.70
N PHE A 12 -17.82 -24.82 -36.83
CA PHE A 12 -16.78 -24.34 -35.90
C PHE A 12 -17.43 -23.95 -34.57
N TYR A 13 -17.27 -24.79 -33.55
CA TYR A 13 -17.61 -24.44 -32.17
C TYR A 13 -16.49 -23.53 -31.63
N ILE A 14 -16.74 -22.22 -31.62
CA ILE A 14 -15.88 -21.27 -30.92
C ILE A 14 -16.23 -21.40 -29.42
N CYS A 15 -15.42 -22.16 -28.70
CA CYS A 15 -15.46 -22.17 -27.25
C CYS A 15 -14.92 -20.82 -26.74
N LEU A 16 -15.81 -19.86 -26.49
CA LEU A 16 -15.47 -18.68 -25.68
C LEU A 16 -15.29 -19.18 -24.24
N SER A 17 -14.04 -19.48 -23.88
CA SER A 17 -13.66 -19.55 -22.49
C SER A 17 -13.65 -18.13 -21.92
N SER A 18 -14.78 -17.67 -21.42
CA SER A 18 -14.85 -16.54 -20.50
C SER A 18 -14.09 -16.95 -19.25
N SER A 19 -12.84 -16.53 -19.14
CA SER A 19 -12.13 -16.55 -17.87
C SER A 19 -12.95 -15.67 -16.91
N LEU A 20 -13.71 -16.28 -16.04
CA LEU A 20 -14.22 -15.62 -14.86
C LEU A 20 -12.99 -15.21 -14.07
N VAL A 21 -12.58 -13.95 -14.19
CA VAL A 21 -11.71 -13.31 -13.22
C VAL A 21 -12.57 -13.23 -11.94
N LEU A 22 -12.45 -14.26 -11.10
CA LEU A 22 -12.91 -14.14 -9.72
C LEU A 22 -12.04 -13.02 -9.11
N SER A 23 -12.60 -11.84 -8.97
CA SER A 23 -12.02 -10.85 -8.11
C SER A 23 -12.13 -11.42 -6.70
N HIS A 24 -11.03 -11.96 -6.17
CA HIS A 24 -10.98 -12.37 -4.78
C HIS A 24 -10.98 -11.07 -3.98
N GLU A 25 -12.07 -10.83 -3.27
CA GLU A 25 -12.19 -9.71 -2.36
C GLU A 25 -11.14 -9.89 -1.25
N ILE A 26 -10.27 -8.90 -1.05
CA ILE A 26 -9.29 -8.90 0.05
C ILE A 26 -10.04 -8.52 1.31
N ASN A 27 -9.95 -9.38 2.33
CA ASN A 27 -10.50 -9.12 3.65
C ASN A 27 -9.45 -8.42 4.50
N ILE A 28 -9.71 -7.18 4.89
CA ILE A 28 -8.75 -6.38 5.66
C ILE A 28 -8.77 -6.82 7.14
N ASP A 29 -8.12 -7.95 7.44
CA ASP A 29 -8.02 -8.51 8.80
C ASP A 29 -6.58 -8.66 9.31
N GLY A 30 -5.60 -8.28 8.50
CA GLY A 30 -4.17 -8.27 8.83
C GLY A 30 -3.42 -9.55 8.48
N LYS A 31 -4.08 -10.61 7.95
CA LYS A 31 -3.42 -11.91 7.80
C LYS A 31 -2.67 -12.12 6.49
N LEU A 32 -2.90 -11.36 5.46
CA LEU A 32 -2.26 -11.50 4.16
C LEU A 32 -2.36 -12.93 3.55
N ASP A 33 -3.40 -13.69 3.91
CA ASP A 33 -3.63 -15.05 3.43
C ASP A 33 -4.59 -15.15 2.24
N ASP A 34 -5.20 -14.04 1.87
CA ASP A 34 -6.04 -13.96 0.67
C ASP A 34 -5.26 -14.30 -0.60
N PRO A 35 -5.84 -15.12 -1.49
CA PRO A 35 -5.15 -15.54 -2.72
C PRO A 35 -4.69 -14.38 -3.63
N ALA A 36 -5.32 -13.22 -3.53
CA ALA A 36 -4.97 -12.02 -4.30
C ALA A 36 -3.53 -11.56 -4.04
N TRP A 37 -3.04 -11.68 -2.82
CA TRP A 37 -1.69 -11.26 -2.42
C TRP A 37 -0.56 -11.97 -3.18
N LYS A 38 -0.83 -13.12 -3.81
CA LYS A 38 0.14 -13.82 -4.66
C LYS A 38 0.52 -13.04 -5.92
N ASN A 39 -0.29 -12.08 -6.31
CA ASN A 39 -0.08 -11.23 -7.49
C ASN A 39 0.41 -9.82 -7.12
N ALA A 40 0.69 -9.58 -5.84
CA ALA A 40 1.14 -8.28 -5.36
C ALA A 40 2.56 -7.96 -5.82
N ASP A 41 2.80 -6.70 -6.14
CA ASP A 41 4.15 -6.19 -6.26
C ASP A 41 4.81 -6.13 -4.87
N GLU A 42 6.12 -6.40 -4.81
CA GLU A 42 6.84 -6.47 -3.55
C GLU A 42 7.88 -5.36 -3.41
N TYR A 43 8.00 -4.81 -2.19
CA TYR A 43 9.05 -3.87 -1.83
C TYR A 43 9.79 -4.34 -0.59
N THR A 44 11.11 -4.54 -0.68
CA THR A 44 11.93 -5.12 0.39
C THR A 44 13.13 -4.27 0.77
N LYS A 45 13.42 -3.20 -0.01
CA LYS A 45 14.62 -2.40 0.20
C LYS A 45 14.36 -1.26 1.16
N TYR A 46 14.92 -1.35 2.35
CA TYR A 46 14.81 -0.35 3.40
C TYR A 46 16.17 0.17 3.86
N TYR A 47 16.16 1.32 4.50
CA TYR A 47 17.32 1.99 5.08
C TYR A 47 16.97 2.49 6.48
N GLU A 48 17.92 2.42 7.41
CA GLU A 48 17.77 3.04 8.73
C GLU A 48 17.80 4.56 8.59
N SER A 49 16.68 5.23 8.94
CA SER A 49 16.57 6.69 8.95
C SER A 49 16.61 7.29 10.35
N LEU A 50 16.35 6.47 11.37
CA LEU A 50 16.58 6.81 12.77
C LEU A 50 17.13 5.58 13.51
N PRO A 51 18.39 5.60 14.03
CA PRO A 51 19.37 6.65 13.79
C PRO A 51 19.68 6.82 12.31
N PHE A 52 20.11 7.99 11.91
CA PHE A 52 20.36 8.28 10.49
C PHE A 52 21.69 7.67 10.04
N THR A 53 21.68 6.40 9.71
CA THR A 53 22.86 5.66 9.23
C THR A 53 22.81 5.36 7.74
N LEU A 54 21.61 5.25 7.18
CA LEU A 54 21.32 4.76 5.83
C LEU A 54 21.83 3.32 5.57
N ASN A 55 22.13 2.58 6.63
CA ASN A 55 22.46 1.17 6.53
C ASN A 55 21.21 0.35 6.20
N GLU A 56 21.41 -0.85 5.69
CA GLU A 56 20.36 -1.85 5.55
C GLU A 56 19.91 -2.32 6.94
N PRO A 57 18.59 -2.34 7.23
CA PRO A 57 18.09 -2.80 8.52
C PRO A 57 18.41 -4.27 8.80
N LYS A 58 18.57 -4.61 10.07
CA LYS A 58 18.80 -6.00 10.50
C LYS A 58 17.54 -6.86 10.39
N ASP A 59 16.38 -6.25 10.60
CA ASP A 59 15.11 -6.96 10.62
C ASP A 59 14.48 -6.99 9.25
N PHE A 60 14.00 -8.17 8.87
CA PHE A 60 13.26 -8.32 7.62
C PHE A 60 11.95 -7.55 7.68
N GLN A 61 11.66 -6.85 6.60
CA GLN A 61 10.40 -6.18 6.36
C GLN A 61 10.09 -6.18 4.87
N LYS A 62 8.82 -6.35 4.54
CA LYS A 62 8.35 -6.36 3.16
C LYS A 62 7.00 -5.68 3.08
N VAL A 63 6.77 -4.99 1.97
CA VAL A 63 5.47 -4.44 1.60
C VAL A 63 4.97 -5.16 0.36
N LEU A 64 3.69 -5.45 0.36
CA LEU A 64 2.91 -5.95 -0.78
C LEU A 64 2.00 -4.83 -1.26
N ILE A 65 1.89 -4.66 -2.58
CA ILE A 65 1.10 -3.60 -3.21
C ILE A 65 0.18 -4.24 -4.23
N LEU A 66 -1.11 -3.95 -4.11
CA LEU A 66 -2.14 -4.33 -5.07
C LEU A 66 -3.08 -3.15 -5.31
N GLU A 67 -3.75 -3.14 -6.44
CA GLU A 67 -4.86 -2.23 -6.70
C GLU A 67 -5.99 -2.93 -7.46
N ASP A 68 -7.17 -2.36 -7.33
CA ASP A 68 -8.33 -2.65 -8.16
C ASP A 68 -9.13 -1.37 -8.45
N GLU A 69 -10.32 -1.49 -9.01
CA GLU A 69 -11.22 -0.37 -9.29
C GLU A 69 -11.72 0.37 -8.04
N LYS A 70 -11.63 -0.25 -6.85
CA LYS A 70 -12.09 0.34 -5.58
C LYS A 70 -10.99 1.16 -4.92
N GLY A 71 -9.72 0.71 -5.00
CA GLY A 71 -8.62 1.38 -4.29
C GLY A 71 -7.30 0.63 -4.33
N ILE A 72 -6.44 1.02 -3.41
CA ILE A 72 -5.10 0.48 -3.19
C ILE A 72 -5.12 -0.40 -1.94
N TYR A 73 -4.49 -1.56 -2.04
CA TYR A 73 -4.29 -2.49 -0.93
C TYR A 73 -2.81 -2.57 -0.61
N ILE A 74 -2.45 -2.38 0.64
CA ILE A 74 -1.07 -2.45 1.13
C ILE A 74 -1.00 -3.49 2.22
N GLY A 75 -0.07 -4.44 2.06
CA GLY A 75 0.24 -5.44 3.07
C GLY A 75 1.65 -5.22 3.64
N PHE A 76 1.78 -5.17 4.95
CA PHE A 76 3.07 -5.09 5.64
C PHE A 76 3.40 -6.43 6.31
N ILE A 77 4.62 -6.90 6.09
CA ILE A 77 5.19 -8.09 6.74
C ILE A 77 6.42 -7.64 7.51
N ASN A 78 6.34 -7.66 8.83
CA ASN A 78 7.37 -7.13 9.71
C ASN A 78 7.89 -8.23 10.62
N LYS A 79 9.11 -8.73 10.36
CA LYS A 79 9.75 -9.70 11.27
C LYS A 79 10.12 -9.02 12.58
N GLN A 80 9.66 -9.61 13.68
CA GLN A 80 9.96 -9.14 15.04
C GLN A 80 9.52 -10.21 16.03
N ASP A 81 10.38 -10.48 17.01
CA ASP A 81 10.04 -11.37 18.11
C ASP A 81 8.82 -10.83 18.86
N LYS A 82 7.82 -11.67 19.06
CA LYS A 82 6.54 -11.34 19.69
C LYS A 82 6.72 -10.62 21.04
N ASP A 83 7.67 -11.05 21.85
CA ASP A 83 7.90 -10.48 23.17
C ASP A 83 8.48 -9.05 23.12
N THR A 84 8.95 -8.62 21.95
CA THR A 84 9.47 -7.27 21.71
C THR A 84 8.45 -6.34 21.06
N ILE A 85 7.36 -6.87 20.54
CA ILE A 85 6.33 -6.09 19.84
C ILE A 85 5.57 -5.22 20.85
N ARG A 86 5.50 -3.92 20.58
CA ARG A 86 4.70 -2.97 21.34
C ARG A 86 3.37 -2.73 20.63
N ALA A 87 2.35 -3.50 21.02
CA ALA A 87 1.02 -3.54 20.41
C ALA A 87 -0.05 -2.84 21.29
N ASN A 88 0.34 -1.78 22.00
CA ASN A 88 -0.61 -1.03 22.82
C ASN A 88 -1.60 -0.26 21.89
N LYS A 89 -2.90 -0.33 22.22
CA LYS A 89 -3.89 0.57 21.62
C LYS A 89 -3.73 1.98 22.15
N HIS A 90 -3.91 2.95 21.30
CA HIS A 90 -3.87 4.37 21.62
C HIS A 90 -4.95 5.10 20.80
N GLU A 91 -5.16 6.35 21.07
CA GLU A 91 -6.10 7.19 20.30
C GLU A 91 -5.60 7.36 18.86
N ARG A 92 -6.54 7.66 17.93
CA ARG A 92 -6.20 8.03 16.56
C ARG A 92 -5.25 9.22 16.60
N ASP A 93 -4.31 9.26 15.67
CA ASP A 93 -3.34 10.35 15.47
C ASP A 93 -2.38 10.61 16.66
N ASP A 94 -2.34 9.70 17.66
CA ASP A 94 -1.30 9.77 18.69
C ASP A 94 0.05 9.28 18.15
N GLU A 95 0.75 10.20 17.48
CA GLU A 95 2.07 9.93 16.90
C GLU A 95 3.16 9.67 17.95
N MET A 96 2.96 10.14 19.18
CA MET A 96 3.90 9.93 20.28
C MET A 96 3.66 8.62 21.03
N ALA A 97 2.60 7.87 20.69
CA ALA A 97 2.32 6.59 21.32
C ALA A 97 3.50 5.62 21.16
N ASN A 98 3.88 4.98 22.26
CA ASN A 98 4.95 4.00 22.32
C ASN A 98 4.44 2.64 21.79
N ALA A 99 4.26 2.54 20.50
CA ALA A 99 3.80 1.36 19.78
C ALA A 99 4.59 1.18 18.50
N ASP A 100 4.81 -0.07 18.09
CA ASP A 100 5.38 -0.37 16.77
C ASP A 100 4.38 0.05 15.69
N LYS A 101 4.89 0.68 14.64
CA LYS A 101 4.06 1.25 13.57
C LYS A 101 4.62 0.92 12.20
N ALA A 102 3.76 0.81 11.21
CA ALA A 102 4.10 0.79 9.80
C ALA A 102 3.24 1.82 9.05
N GLY A 103 3.79 2.39 8.00
CA GLY A 103 3.11 3.44 7.28
C GLY A 103 3.47 3.54 5.81
N LEU A 104 2.53 4.11 5.08
CA LEU A 104 2.60 4.52 3.70
C LEU A 104 2.51 6.05 3.63
N ALA A 105 3.35 6.67 2.81
CA ALA A 105 3.09 8.00 2.29
C ALA A 105 2.93 7.91 0.76
N ILE A 106 1.90 8.58 0.23
CA ILE A 106 1.57 8.56 -1.19
C ILE A 106 1.36 9.98 -1.73
N ASP A 107 2.09 10.31 -2.77
CA ASP A 107 1.87 11.46 -3.64
C ASP A 107 1.07 10.95 -4.86
N PHE A 108 -0.24 11.19 -4.85
CA PHE A 108 -1.17 10.70 -5.88
C PHE A 108 -0.99 11.38 -7.24
N ASP A 109 -0.37 12.54 -7.28
CA ASP A 109 -0.13 13.29 -8.51
C ASP A 109 1.30 13.08 -9.05
N GLY A 110 2.19 12.50 -8.26
CA GLY A 110 3.58 12.19 -8.63
C GLY A 110 4.48 13.40 -8.83
N ASP A 111 4.03 14.60 -8.45
CA ASP A 111 4.73 15.86 -8.71
C ASP A 111 5.68 16.29 -7.58
N GLY A 112 5.63 15.62 -6.44
CA GLY A 112 6.49 15.90 -5.28
C GLY A 112 6.05 17.08 -4.44
N LEU A 113 4.82 17.58 -4.60
CA LEU A 113 4.34 18.79 -3.93
C LEU A 113 3.45 18.49 -2.71
N ALA A 114 2.64 17.43 -2.79
CA ALA A 114 1.73 17.03 -1.72
C ALA A 114 1.72 15.51 -1.58
N ALA A 115 1.63 15.03 -0.36
CA ALA A 115 1.48 13.60 -0.08
C ALA A 115 0.55 13.37 1.11
N TYR A 116 -0.05 12.18 1.14
CA TYR A 116 -0.92 11.72 2.20
C TYR A 116 -0.23 10.59 2.96
N SER A 117 -0.32 10.63 4.27
CA SER A 117 0.27 9.64 5.17
C SER A 117 -0.83 8.76 5.78
N PHE A 118 -0.60 7.45 5.81
CA PHE A 118 -1.49 6.46 6.42
C PHE A 118 -0.64 5.52 7.28
N ASN A 119 -0.94 5.44 8.55
CA ASN A 119 -0.14 4.73 9.53
C ASN A 119 -1.01 3.78 10.35
N VAL A 120 -0.49 2.61 10.66
CA VAL A 120 -1.13 1.64 11.55
C VAL A 120 -0.13 1.16 12.58
N SER A 121 -0.55 1.08 13.84
CA SER A 121 0.25 0.47 14.89
C SER A 121 0.02 -1.04 14.98
N ALA A 122 0.96 -1.78 15.53
CA ALA A 122 0.80 -3.21 15.81
C ALA A 122 -0.39 -3.50 16.74
N GLY A 123 -0.89 -2.51 17.49
CA GLY A 123 -2.12 -2.57 18.29
C GLY A 123 -3.41 -2.27 17.52
N GLY A 124 -3.31 -1.92 16.23
CA GLY A 124 -4.45 -1.61 15.36
C GLY A 124 -4.97 -0.18 15.48
N SER A 125 -4.27 0.73 16.17
CA SER A 125 -4.59 2.17 16.12
C SER A 125 -4.07 2.77 14.83
N ILE A 126 -4.80 3.72 14.28
CA ILE A 126 -4.48 4.36 12.99
C ILE A 126 -4.15 5.84 13.18
N ALA A 127 -3.37 6.37 12.24
CA ALA A 127 -3.14 7.80 12.09
C ALA A 127 -3.06 8.13 10.60
N ASP A 128 -3.59 9.28 10.22
CA ASP A 128 -3.51 9.76 8.85
C ASP A 128 -3.34 11.28 8.81
N GLY A 129 -2.73 11.77 7.74
CA GLY A 129 -2.44 13.19 7.63
C GLY A 129 -1.95 13.61 6.26
N ILE A 130 -1.73 14.89 6.11
CA ILE A 130 -1.25 15.50 4.88
C ILE A 130 0.14 16.10 5.11
N TYR A 131 1.08 15.82 4.23
CA TYR A 131 2.38 16.48 4.23
C TYR A 131 2.23 17.97 3.92
N ARG A 132 2.76 18.79 4.83
CA ARG A 132 2.91 20.23 4.67
C ARG A 132 4.40 20.57 4.50
N ASN A 133 4.70 21.66 3.83
CA ASN A 133 6.09 22.10 3.61
C ASN A 133 7.00 20.98 3.06
N GLU A 134 6.41 20.02 2.32
CA GLU A 134 7.09 18.90 1.70
C GLU A 134 7.73 17.87 2.65
N ASN A 135 7.74 18.05 3.96
CA ASN A 135 8.42 17.16 4.92
C ASN A 135 7.77 17.05 6.30
N GLU A 136 6.70 17.79 6.57
CA GLU A 136 6.00 17.77 7.84
C GLU A 136 4.59 17.20 7.65
N VAL A 137 4.17 16.26 8.48
CA VAL A 137 2.81 15.72 8.45
C VAL A 137 1.92 16.50 9.40
N ASN A 138 0.79 16.96 8.88
CA ASN A 138 -0.30 17.52 9.70
C ASN A 138 -1.39 16.45 9.85
N TYR A 139 -1.70 16.09 11.06
CA TYR A 139 -2.68 15.06 11.45
C TYR A 139 -4.08 15.60 11.76
N ASP A 140 -4.40 16.85 11.40
CA ASP A 140 -5.76 17.39 11.52
C ASP A 140 -6.74 16.87 10.44
N TRP A 141 -6.25 16.05 9.53
CA TRP A 141 -7.02 15.49 8.44
C TRP A 141 -7.36 14.03 8.71
N ASP A 142 -8.66 13.77 8.83
CA ASP A 142 -9.22 12.43 9.02
C ASP A 142 -9.80 11.90 7.70
N ALA A 143 -9.42 10.69 7.33
CA ALA A 143 -9.91 10.01 6.13
C ALA A 143 -10.61 8.69 6.46
N ASP A 144 -11.50 8.25 5.56
CA ASP A 144 -12.19 6.96 5.67
C ASP A 144 -11.43 5.88 4.89
N TRP A 145 -10.59 5.14 5.59
CA TRP A 145 -9.83 4.00 5.10
C TRP A 145 -9.87 2.86 6.11
N LYS A 146 -9.44 1.67 5.70
CA LYS A 146 -9.51 0.48 6.55
C LYS A 146 -8.12 -0.07 6.83
N SER A 147 -7.95 -0.64 8.03
CA SER A 147 -6.76 -1.42 8.37
C SER A 147 -7.12 -2.63 9.23
N GLY A 148 -6.29 -3.66 9.12
CA GLY A 148 -6.30 -4.84 9.96
C GLY A 148 -4.89 -5.18 10.39
N VAL A 149 -4.72 -5.79 11.57
CA VAL A 149 -3.41 -6.22 12.08
C VAL A 149 -3.51 -7.63 12.64
N PHE A 150 -2.42 -8.40 12.45
CA PHE A 150 -2.28 -9.75 12.98
C PHE A 150 -0.86 -9.93 13.51
N ILE A 151 -0.72 -10.62 14.64
CA ILE A 151 0.58 -10.90 15.26
C ILE A 151 0.70 -12.41 15.47
N ASP A 152 1.80 -12.99 15.02
CA ASP A 152 2.21 -14.37 15.33
C ASP A 152 3.51 -14.41 16.16
N GLU A 153 4.20 -15.55 16.21
CA GLU A 153 5.39 -15.72 17.04
C GLU A 153 6.59 -14.89 16.57
N ASP A 154 6.77 -14.72 15.25
CA ASP A 154 7.97 -14.13 14.64
C ASP A 154 7.68 -12.87 13.83
N TYR A 155 6.41 -12.52 13.63
CA TYR A 155 6.01 -11.44 12.74
C TYR A 155 4.79 -10.69 13.29
N TRP A 156 4.68 -9.45 12.89
CA TRP A 156 3.40 -8.77 12.85
C TRP A 156 3.11 -8.27 11.44
N TYR A 157 1.85 -8.30 11.10
CA TYR A 157 1.33 -7.98 9.78
C TYR A 157 0.33 -6.85 9.88
N ALA A 158 0.22 -6.08 8.83
CA ALA A 158 -0.85 -5.12 8.69
C ALA A 158 -1.36 -5.10 7.25
N GLU A 159 -2.65 -4.92 7.11
CA GLU A 159 -3.32 -4.64 5.85
C GLU A 159 -3.95 -3.27 5.88
N MET A 160 -3.90 -2.57 4.77
CA MET A 160 -4.58 -1.30 4.56
C MET A 160 -5.36 -1.33 3.26
N PHE A 161 -6.56 -0.78 3.27
CA PHE A 161 -7.33 -0.47 2.07
C PHE A 161 -7.58 1.02 2.00
N ILE A 162 -7.12 1.65 0.92
CA ILE A 162 -7.18 3.09 0.67
C ILE A 162 -8.02 3.29 -0.60
N PRO A 163 -9.28 3.77 -0.49
CA PRO A 163 -10.14 3.95 -1.65
C PRO A 163 -9.64 5.08 -2.57
N TRP A 164 -9.85 4.97 -3.88
CA TRP A 164 -9.44 6.01 -4.83
C TRP A 164 -10.09 7.39 -4.56
N SER A 165 -11.23 7.41 -3.86
CA SER A 165 -11.92 8.64 -3.47
C SER A 165 -11.31 9.35 -2.26
N ILE A 166 -10.24 8.80 -1.67
CA ILE A 166 -9.65 9.26 -0.40
C ILE A 166 -9.15 10.71 -0.46
N ALA A 167 -8.66 11.12 -1.61
CA ALA A 167 -8.05 12.43 -1.81
C ALA A 167 -8.37 12.98 -3.21
N PRO A 168 -8.39 14.30 -3.38
CA PRO A 168 -8.48 14.89 -4.71
C PRO A 168 -7.22 14.54 -5.51
N MET A 169 -7.41 14.15 -6.77
CA MET A 169 -6.35 13.78 -7.69
C MET A 169 -6.52 14.49 -9.03
N LYS A 170 -5.42 14.87 -9.66
CA LYS A 170 -5.44 15.41 -11.02
C LYS A 170 -5.98 14.38 -12.00
N ALA A 171 -6.78 14.83 -12.97
CA ALA A 171 -7.24 13.96 -14.04
C ALA A 171 -6.06 13.50 -14.91
N VAL A 172 -6.02 12.20 -15.21
CA VAL A 172 -5.00 11.59 -16.06
C VAL A 172 -5.68 10.96 -17.28
N SER A 173 -5.14 11.22 -18.48
CA SER A 173 -5.70 10.72 -19.75
C SER A 173 -5.09 9.38 -20.20
N GLY A 174 -4.08 8.87 -19.53
CA GLY A 174 -3.36 7.62 -19.88
C GLY A 174 -3.98 6.37 -19.26
N GLU A 175 -3.47 5.21 -19.66
CA GLU A 175 -3.83 3.92 -19.08
C GLU A 175 -3.35 3.77 -17.62
N PHE A 176 -2.28 4.46 -17.26
CA PHE A 176 -1.68 4.43 -15.93
C PHE A 176 -1.63 5.82 -15.30
N ARG A 177 -1.77 5.85 -13.98
CA ARG A 177 -1.50 6.98 -13.11
C ARG A 177 -0.10 6.82 -12.51
N GLU A 178 0.77 7.77 -12.74
CA GLU A 178 2.06 7.84 -12.06
C GLU A 178 1.89 8.51 -10.69
N VAL A 179 2.31 7.81 -9.65
CA VAL A 179 2.32 8.26 -8.25
C VAL A 179 3.71 8.14 -7.69
N LYS A 180 3.92 8.64 -6.47
CA LYS A 180 5.14 8.33 -5.73
C LYS A 180 4.80 7.78 -4.36
N LEU A 181 5.54 6.74 -3.93
CA LEU A 181 5.30 6.00 -2.70
C LEU A 181 6.52 6.04 -1.78
N SER A 182 6.27 6.07 -0.48
CA SER A 182 7.27 5.84 0.55
C SER A 182 6.66 4.94 1.63
N PHE A 183 7.43 3.95 2.08
CA PHE A 183 7.04 3.07 3.19
C PHE A 183 8.02 3.23 4.34
N TRP A 184 7.52 3.06 5.56
CA TRP A 184 8.35 3.16 6.75
C TRP A 184 7.84 2.23 7.85
N ARG A 185 8.71 1.96 8.82
CA ARG A 185 8.43 1.18 10.02
C ARG A 185 9.13 1.80 11.21
N LEU A 186 8.42 1.93 12.32
CA LEU A 186 8.97 2.26 13.63
C LEU A 186 9.06 1.00 14.49
N LEU A 187 10.25 0.72 15.01
CA LEU A 187 10.49 -0.24 16.08
C LEU A 187 10.56 0.55 17.39
N ALA A 188 9.44 0.59 18.11
CA ALA A 188 9.28 1.50 19.25
C ALA A 188 10.20 1.15 20.43
N ALA A 189 10.48 -0.14 20.66
CA ALA A 189 11.39 -0.58 21.72
C ALA A 189 12.81 -0.05 21.54
N GLU A 190 13.26 0.10 20.29
CA GLU A 190 14.61 0.54 19.94
C GLU A 190 14.65 2.01 19.51
N TRP A 191 13.48 2.64 19.39
CA TRP A 191 13.33 3.97 18.82
C TRP A 191 14.02 4.10 17.46
N ARG A 192 13.80 3.09 16.61
CA ARG A 192 14.41 2.95 15.30
C ARG A 192 13.36 3.06 14.19
N VAL A 193 13.67 3.85 13.18
CA VAL A 193 12.84 3.99 11.98
C VAL A 193 13.59 3.49 10.76
N ASN A 194 12.94 2.60 10.03
CA ASN A 194 13.38 2.13 8.73
C ASN A 194 12.44 2.71 7.66
N THR A 195 13.00 3.18 6.55
CA THR A 195 12.23 3.73 5.43
C THR A 195 12.75 3.22 4.10
N THR A 196 11.89 3.18 3.10
CA THR A 196 12.32 2.86 1.73
C THR A 196 13.09 3.99 1.07
N ILE A 197 13.03 5.20 1.61
CA ILE A 197 13.70 6.37 1.05
C ILE A 197 15.14 6.47 1.56
N LYS A 198 16.08 6.49 0.63
CA LYS A 198 17.49 6.75 0.96
C LYS A 198 17.75 8.26 1.07
N GLY A 199 17.30 8.86 2.16
CA GLY A 199 17.42 10.30 2.39
C GLY A 199 17.05 10.69 3.80
N ASN A 200 17.28 11.94 4.17
CA ASN A 200 16.88 12.49 5.47
C ASN A 200 15.41 12.91 5.41
N PRO A 201 14.50 12.34 6.24
CA PRO A 201 13.09 12.73 6.25
C PRO A 201 12.85 14.23 6.58
N ARG A 202 13.82 14.87 7.21
CA ARG A 202 13.75 16.31 7.57
C ARG A 202 14.31 17.26 6.51
N GLN A 203 14.78 16.71 5.38
CA GLN A 203 15.30 17.58 4.32
C GLN A 203 14.17 18.24 3.55
N GLU A 204 14.44 19.40 2.97
CA GLU A 204 13.56 20.05 2.01
C GLU A 204 13.27 19.11 0.83
N LYS A 205 12.06 19.20 0.27
CA LYS A 205 11.61 18.37 -0.86
C LYS A 205 11.66 16.87 -0.61
N PHE A 206 11.40 16.45 0.62
CA PHE A 206 11.43 15.03 0.98
C PHE A 206 10.45 14.18 0.14
N ILE A 207 9.24 14.70 -0.16
CA ILE A 207 8.25 14.02 -1.02
C ILE A 207 8.83 13.72 -2.41
N SER A 208 9.69 14.60 -2.94
CA SER A 208 10.30 14.41 -4.26
C SER A 208 11.17 13.17 -4.35
N LEU A 209 11.66 12.65 -3.21
CA LEU A 209 12.46 11.43 -3.11
C LEU A 209 11.63 10.14 -3.11
N PHE A 210 10.32 10.23 -2.98
CA PHE A 210 9.46 9.04 -2.98
C PHE A 210 9.63 8.26 -4.28
N HIS A 211 9.46 6.95 -4.21
CA HIS A 211 9.64 6.07 -5.35
C HIS A 211 8.51 6.21 -6.36
N PRO A 212 8.80 6.41 -7.65
CA PRO A 212 7.77 6.39 -8.68
C PRO A 212 7.13 5.01 -8.77
N TYR A 213 5.82 4.99 -8.90
CA TYR A 213 5.02 3.79 -9.07
C TYR A 213 3.87 4.07 -10.07
N LYS A 214 3.37 3.03 -10.74
CA LYS A 214 2.31 3.16 -11.73
C LYS A 214 1.13 2.29 -11.35
N PHE A 215 0.04 2.92 -10.98
CA PHE A 215 -1.24 2.25 -10.84
C PHE A 215 -2.01 2.32 -12.17
N LYS A 216 -2.85 1.33 -12.42
CA LYS A 216 -3.83 1.43 -13.50
C LYS A 216 -4.74 2.63 -13.26
N ASN A 217 -5.04 3.37 -14.31
CA ASN A 217 -5.91 4.54 -14.20
C ASN A 217 -7.37 4.09 -14.19
N TYR A 218 -7.91 3.87 -13.01
CA TYR A 218 -9.33 3.64 -12.82
C TYR A 218 -10.03 4.99 -12.91
N SER A 219 -10.94 5.15 -13.86
CA SER A 219 -11.78 6.34 -13.95
C SER A 219 -12.55 6.45 -12.64
N VAL A 220 -12.19 7.38 -11.79
CA VAL A 220 -13.03 7.72 -10.64
C VAL A 220 -14.30 8.28 -11.26
N SER A 221 -15.39 7.53 -11.20
CA SER A 221 -16.70 8.00 -11.62
C SER A 221 -16.93 9.29 -10.84
N LYS A 222 -17.04 10.42 -11.55
CA LYS A 222 -17.49 11.65 -10.92
C LYS A 222 -18.83 11.30 -10.28
N ILE A 223 -18.88 11.32 -8.96
CA ILE A 223 -20.12 11.29 -8.23
C ILE A 223 -20.75 12.67 -8.54
N ASP A 224 -21.75 12.66 -9.43
CA ASP A 224 -22.59 13.81 -9.73
C ASP A 224 -23.44 14.16 -8.50
#